data_f4388157006dba90192e3c4c467fbbc4
#
_entry.id   f4388157006dba90192e3c4c467fbbc4
#
_cell.length_a   1.000
_cell.length_b   1.000
_cell.length_c   1.000
_cell.angle_alpha   90.00
_cell.angle_beta   90.00
_cell.angle_gamma   90.00
#
_symmetry.space_group_name_H-M   'P 1'
#
loop_
_entity.id
_entity.type
_entity.pdbx_description
1 polymer ?
#
loop_
_entity_poly.entity_id
_entity_poly.type
_entity_poly.pdbx_seq_one_letter_code
_entity_poly.pdbx_strand_id
1 'polypeptide(L)'
;MSLKYLQNQKNLLYLMTIAMTLAFATWMVLLNNFVVERASFSGKEIGILQSIREIPGFLAFTTIFILLLIREQKFAYVSLVMLGIGVLITGFFPSALGLYLTTFVMSAGFHYFETVKQSLSLQWLSTQEAPEILGKLIALASFTSLITYFFIWVSQYYFSFSFESIYVVSGFICLISVSYTHLTLP
;
A
#
# COMPACT_ATOMS: atom_id res chain seq x y z
N MET A 1 21.33 -6.46 7.23
CA MET A 1 21.24 -5.01 6.98
C MET A 1 21.29 -4.32 8.33
N SER A 2 22.28 -3.42 8.61
CA SER A 2 22.45 -2.87 9.96
C SER A 2 21.37 -1.83 10.27
N LEU A 3 20.89 -1.78 11.53
CA LEU A 3 19.90 -0.78 12.00
C LEU A 3 20.32 0.67 11.70
N LYS A 4 21.63 0.97 11.73
CA LYS A 4 22.18 2.28 11.33
C LYS A 4 21.86 2.67 9.86
N TYR A 5 21.71 1.69 8.96
CA TYR A 5 21.39 1.98 7.56
C TYR A 5 19.93 2.46 7.41
N LEU A 6 19.04 1.92 8.22
CA LEU A 6 17.61 2.30 8.21
C LEU A 6 17.31 3.61 8.96
N GLN A 7 18.24 4.09 9.79
CA GLN A 7 18.11 5.41 10.45
C GLN A 7 18.31 6.59 9.48
N ASN A 8 18.69 6.31 8.22
CA ASN A 8 18.72 7.35 7.19
C ASN A 8 17.30 7.56 6.63
N GLN A 9 16.79 8.77 6.75
CA GLN A 9 15.47 9.19 6.29
C GLN A 9 15.18 8.81 4.82
N LYS A 10 16.18 8.89 3.95
CA LYS A 10 16.07 8.49 2.53
C LYS A 10 15.81 6.98 2.39
N ASN A 11 16.50 6.16 3.19
CA ASN A 11 16.31 4.70 3.15
C ASN A 11 14.94 4.29 3.68
N LEU A 12 14.42 5.03 4.67
CA LEU A 12 13.04 4.85 5.14
C LEU A 12 12.02 5.17 4.04
N LEU A 13 12.20 6.27 3.30
CA LEU A 13 11.32 6.60 2.16
C LEU A 13 11.35 5.49 1.10
N TYR A 14 12.53 4.95 0.77
CA TYR A 14 12.64 3.83 -0.17
C TYR A 14 11.91 2.59 0.34
N LEU A 15 12.14 2.18 1.59
CA LEU A 15 11.51 1.01 2.18
C LEU A 15 9.99 1.13 2.25
N MET A 16 9.49 2.28 2.72
CA MET A 16 8.05 2.56 2.77
C MET A 16 7.42 2.56 1.38
N THR A 17 8.12 3.10 0.37
CA THR A 17 7.64 3.08 -1.01
C THR A 17 7.56 1.66 -1.55
N ILE A 18 8.57 0.81 -1.31
CA ILE A 18 8.53 -0.60 -1.71
C ILE A 18 7.35 -1.32 -1.04
N ALA A 19 7.21 -1.18 0.28
CA ALA A 19 6.16 -1.84 1.06
C ALA A 19 4.76 -1.46 0.57
N MET A 20 4.51 -0.17 0.40
CA MET A 20 3.25 0.36 -0.12
C MET A 20 2.98 -0.16 -1.53
N THR A 21 3.95 -0.03 -2.42
CA THR A 21 3.78 -0.39 -3.83
C THR A 21 3.54 -1.89 -4.00
N LEU A 22 4.28 -2.74 -3.29
CA LEU A 22 4.09 -4.19 -3.33
C LEU A 22 2.67 -4.58 -2.92
N ALA A 23 2.19 -4.05 -1.78
CA ALA A 23 0.85 -4.35 -1.29
C ALA A 23 -0.24 -3.85 -2.25
N PHE A 24 -0.14 -2.60 -2.68
CA PHE A 24 -1.13 -2.00 -3.58
C PHE A 24 -1.13 -2.64 -4.98
N ALA A 25 0.05 -2.91 -5.56
CA ALA A 25 0.17 -3.58 -6.86
C ALA A 25 -0.42 -4.99 -6.82
N THR A 26 -0.20 -5.75 -5.73
CA THR A 26 -0.81 -7.07 -5.54
C THR A 26 -2.32 -6.96 -5.55
N TRP A 27 -2.88 -6.02 -4.78
CA TRP A 27 -4.32 -5.81 -4.72
C TRP A 27 -4.88 -5.46 -6.10
N MET A 28 -4.26 -4.53 -6.80
CA MET A 28 -4.71 -4.06 -8.12
C MET A 28 -4.74 -5.15 -9.18
N VAL A 29 -3.69 -5.97 -9.26
CA VAL A 29 -3.60 -7.00 -10.33
C VAL A 29 -4.52 -8.18 -10.10
N LEU A 30 -4.77 -8.55 -8.83
CA LEU A 30 -5.60 -9.69 -8.49
C LEU A 30 -7.09 -9.36 -8.42
N LEU A 31 -7.44 -8.12 -8.09
CA LEU A 31 -8.80 -7.74 -7.72
C LEU A 31 -9.85 -8.17 -8.74
N ASN A 32 -9.67 -7.81 -10.01
CA ASN A 32 -10.70 -8.04 -11.02
C ASN A 32 -10.98 -9.53 -11.21
N ASN A 33 -9.93 -10.36 -11.26
CA ASN A 33 -10.11 -11.81 -11.36
C ASN A 33 -10.77 -12.35 -10.09
N PHE A 34 -10.30 -11.91 -8.92
CA PHE A 34 -10.84 -12.34 -7.64
C PHE A 34 -12.33 -12.04 -7.47
N VAL A 35 -12.76 -10.82 -7.78
CA VAL A 35 -14.18 -10.44 -7.61
C VAL A 35 -15.10 -11.14 -8.60
N VAL A 36 -14.63 -11.43 -9.82
CA VAL A 36 -15.41 -12.17 -10.81
C VAL A 36 -15.47 -13.64 -10.44
N GLU A 37 -14.34 -14.27 -10.13
CA GLU A 37 -14.26 -15.72 -9.91
C GLU A 37 -14.80 -16.15 -8.54
N ARG A 38 -14.61 -15.35 -7.49
CA ARG A 38 -14.93 -15.71 -6.10
C ARG A 38 -16.19 -15.05 -5.56
N ALA A 39 -16.53 -13.85 -6.02
CA ALA A 39 -17.69 -13.10 -5.55
C ALA A 39 -18.80 -12.93 -6.59
N SER A 40 -18.59 -13.45 -7.81
CA SER A 40 -19.53 -13.37 -8.94
C SER A 40 -20.00 -11.94 -9.25
N PHE A 41 -19.07 -10.98 -9.14
CA PHE A 41 -19.38 -9.57 -9.39
C PHE A 41 -19.71 -9.33 -10.86
N SER A 42 -20.76 -8.56 -11.09
CA SER A 42 -21.04 -7.95 -12.38
C SER A 42 -20.29 -6.60 -12.52
N GLY A 43 -20.36 -6.00 -13.69
CA GLY A 43 -19.80 -4.66 -13.91
C GLY A 43 -20.36 -3.59 -12.95
N LYS A 44 -21.59 -3.75 -12.46
CA LYS A 44 -22.21 -2.84 -11.48
C LYS A 44 -21.48 -2.91 -10.13
N GLU A 45 -21.28 -4.11 -9.58
CA GLU A 45 -20.58 -4.29 -8.29
C GLU A 45 -19.13 -3.84 -8.40
N ILE A 46 -18.45 -4.10 -9.52
CA ILE A 46 -17.09 -3.61 -9.78
C ILE A 46 -17.06 -2.07 -9.79
N GLY A 47 -18.02 -1.44 -10.46
CA GLY A 47 -18.15 0.02 -10.48
C GLY A 47 -18.33 0.63 -9.09
N ILE A 48 -19.21 0.01 -8.26
CA ILE A 48 -19.41 0.42 -6.86
C ILE A 48 -18.11 0.25 -6.06
N LEU A 49 -17.43 -0.89 -6.20
CA LEU A 49 -16.18 -1.17 -5.51
C LEU A 49 -15.10 -0.13 -5.85
N GLN A 50 -14.94 0.21 -7.13
CA GLN A 50 -14.00 1.23 -7.56
C GLN A 50 -14.39 2.63 -7.02
N SER A 51 -15.67 2.95 -6.95
CA SER A 51 -16.16 4.19 -6.36
C SER A 51 -15.82 4.26 -4.86
N ILE A 52 -16.01 3.16 -4.12
CA ILE A 52 -15.65 3.06 -2.70
C ILE A 52 -14.14 3.25 -2.52
N ARG A 53 -13.33 2.71 -3.41
CA ARG A 53 -11.87 2.90 -3.38
C ARG A 53 -11.48 4.38 -3.47
N GLU A 54 -12.20 5.18 -4.24
CA GLU A 54 -11.86 6.60 -4.42
C GLU A 54 -12.34 7.51 -3.28
N ILE A 55 -13.25 7.04 -2.40
CA ILE A 55 -13.74 7.84 -1.26
C ILE A 55 -12.58 8.32 -0.36
N PRO A 56 -11.65 7.46 0.11
CA PRO A 56 -10.52 7.92 0.89
C PRO A 56 -9.58 8.87 0.13
N GLY A 57 -9.46 8.71 -1.19
CA GLY A 57 -8.71 9.63 -2.05
C GLY A 57 -9.32 11.03 -2.03
N PHE A 58 -10.64 11.12 -2.19
CA PHE A 58 -11.37 12.38 -2.04
C PHE A 58 -11.20 12.98 -0.63
N LEU A 59 -11.20 12.14 0.41
CA LEU A 59 -11.04 12.57 1.80
C LEU A 59 -9.58 12.85 2.21
N ALA A 60 -8.60 12.67 1.33
CA ALA A 60 -7.18 12.84 1.66
C ALA A 60 -6.83 14.25 2.18
N PHE A 61 -7.63 15.29 1.83
CA PHE A 61 -7.48 16.63 2.39
C PHE A 61 -7.64 16.67 3.93
N THR A 62 -8.35 15.70 4.53
CA THR A 62 -8.51 15.61 5.99
C THR A 62 -7.21 15.28 6.70
N THR A 63 -6.17 14.85 5.99
CA THR A 63 -4.82 14.66 6.53
C THR A 63 -4.35 15.88 7.32
N ILE A 64 -4.66 17.10 6.88
CA ILE A 64 -4.28 18.34 7.57
C ILE A 64 -4.82 18.32 9.02
N PHE A 65 -6.09 17.93 9.22
CA PHE A 65 -6.69 17.90 10.55
C PHE A 65 -6.12 16.76 11.41
N ILE A 66 -5.80 15.62 10.81
CA ILE A 66 -5.19 14.49 11.52
C ILE A 66 -3.79 14.86 12.00
N LEU A 67 -3.01 15.57 11.17
CA LEU A 67 -1.65 16.01 11.52
C LEU A 67 -1.60 17.09 12.62
N LEU A 68 -2.71 17.73 12.94
CA LEU A 68 -2.80 18.57 14.15
C LEU A 68 -2.78 17.74 15.43
N LEU A 69 -3.17 16.44 15.37
CA LEU A 69 -3.32 15.57 16.52
C LEU A 69 -2.17 14.56 16.66
N ILE A 70 -1.62 14.09 15.54
CA ILE A 70 -0.57 13.07 15.50
C ILE A 70 0.58 13.47 14.58
N ARG A 71 1.80 13.02 14.92
CA ARG A 71 2.98 13.28 14.09
C ARG A 71 2.89 12.54 12.76
N GLU A 72 3.40 13.15 11.70
CA GLU A 72 3.40 12.59 10.33
C GLU A 72 3.97 11.18 10.25
N GLN A 73 5.08 10.93 10.95
CA GLN A 73 5.71 9.60 11.00
C GLN A 73 4.77 8.52 11.57
N LYS A 74 4.05 8.83 12.66
CA LYS A 74 3.05 7.91 13.22
C LYS A 74 1.87 7.71 12.28
N PHE A 75 1.45 8.77 11.62
CA PHE A 75 0.36 8.69 10.66
C PHE A 75 0.75 7.87 9.43
N ALA A 76 1.97 8.05 8.89
CA ALA A 76 2.51 7.21 7.83
C ALA A 76 2.54 5.73 8.23
N TYR A 77 2.99 5.44 9.45
CA TYR A 77 2.98 4.08 10.01
C TYR A 77 1.57 3.48 10.04
N VAL A 78 0.61 4.19 10.66
CA VAL A 78 -0.79 3.72 10.78
C VAL A 78 -1.40 3.49 9.40
N SER A 79 -1.16 4.40 8.45
CA SER A 79 -1.66 4.29 7.08
C SER A 79 -1.11 3.05 6.36
N LEU A 80 0.19 2.76 6.49
CA LEU A 80 0.79 1.55 5.93
C LEU A 80 0.28 0.27 6.61
N VAL A 81 0.04 0.29 7.92
CA VAL A 81 -0.59 -0.84 8.63
C VAL A 81 -1.99 -1.07 8.09
N MET A 82 -2.81 -0.02 7.92
CA MET A 82 -4.15 -0.13 7.34
C MET A 82 -4.10 -0.71 5.92
N LEU A 83 -3.19 -0.25 5.08
CA LEU A 83 -2.98 -0.80 3.74
C LEU A 83 -2.64 -2.29 3.80
N GLY A 84 -1.63 -2.67 4.60
CA GLY A 84 -1.19 -4.06 4.73
C GLY A 84 -2.29 -4.99 5.25
N ILE A 85 -3.03 -4.56 6.28
CA ILE A 85 -4.18 -5.32 6.81
C ILE A 85 -5.28 -5.42 5.74
N GLY A 86 -5.66 -4.32 5.10
CA GLY A 86 -6.70 -4.30 4.08
C GLY A 86 -6.40 -5.28 2.93
N VAL A 87 -5.14 -5.29 2.45
CA VAL A 87 -4.69 -6.26 1.42
C VAL A 87 -4.73 -7.68 1.96
N LEU A 88 -4.15 -7.92 3.14
CA LEU A 88 -4.06 -9.25 3.76
C LEU A 88 -5.42 -9.93 3.89
N ILE A 89 -6.43 -9.18 4.35
CA ILE A 89 -7.75 -9.75 4.63
C ILE A 89 -8.67 -9.81 3.39
N THR A 90 -8.34 -9.15 2.29
CA THR A 90 -9.20 -9.08 1.09
C THR A 90 -9.61 -10.48 0.61
N GLY A 91 -8.68 -11.44 0.56
CA GLY A 91 -8.94 -12.79 0.07
C GLY A 91 -9.92 -13.60 0.89
N PHE A 92 -10.15 -13.26 2.17
CA PHE A 92 -11.04 -14.01 3.05
C PHE A 92 -12.51 -13.58 3.01
N PHE A 93 -12.82 -12.48 2.32
CA PHE A 93 -14.15 -11.90 2.30
C PHE A 93 -14.73 -11.77 0.88
N PRO A 94 -14.96 -12.89 0.15
CA PRO A 94 -15.48 -12.89 -1.22
C PRO A 94 -16.99 -12.59 -1.25
N SER A 95 -17.40 -11.48 -0.69
CA SER A 95 -18.78 -11.00 -0.69
C SER A 95 -18.80 -9.50 -0.95
N ALA A 96 -19.92 -8.97 -1.45
CA ALA A 96 -20.03 -7.54 -1.76
C ALA A 96 -19.67 -6.65 -0.56
N LEU A 97 -20.29 -6.89 0.59
CA LEU A 97 -20.02 -6.11 1.80
C LEU A 97 -18.56 -6.29 2.26
N GLY A 98 -18.07 -7.52 2.29
CA GLY A 98 -16.70 -7.80 2.70
C GLY A 98 -15.67 -7.11 1.83
N LEU A 99 -15.84 -7.20 0.50
CA LEU A 99 -14.95 -6.56 -0.46
C LEU A 99 -15.03 -5.02 -0.40
N TYR A 100 -16.21 -4.44 -0.21
CA TYR A 100 -16.36 -3.00 -0.05
C TYR A 100 -15.64 -2.50 1.22
N LEU A 101 -15.76 -3.21 2.34
CA LEU A 101 -15.10 -2.85 3.59
C LEU A 101 -13.57 -3.01 3.52
N THR A 102 -13.09 -4.16 3.02
CA THR A 102 -11.64 -4.39 2.87
C THR A 102 -11.00 -3.42 1.90
N THR A 103 -11.69 -3.11 0.79
CA THR A 103 -11.25 -2.09 -0.17
C THR A 103 -11.19 -0.70 0.46
N PHE A 104 -12.19 -0.32 1.24
CA PHE A 104 -12.18 0.98 1.94
C PHE A 104 -10.99 1.09 2.90
N VAL A 105 -10.73 0.06 3.71
CA VAL A 105 -9.59 0.04 4.66
C VAL A 105 -8.26 0.10 3.91
N MET A 106 -8.08 -0.73 2.90
CA MET A 106 -6.89 -0.74 2.05
C MET A 106 -6.65 0.63 1.40
N SER A 107 -7.71 1.19 0.81
CA SER A 107 -7.64 2.47 0.11
C SER A 107 -7.38 3.65 1.04
N ALA A 108 -7.99 3.67 2.23
CA ALA A 108 -7.69 4.67 3.25
C ALA A 108 -6.20 4.63 3.61
N GLY A 109 -5.66 3.43 3.85
CA GLY A 109 -4.23 3.26 4.08
C GLY A 109 -3.37 3.80 2.93
N PHE A 110 -3.72 3.49 1.70
CA PHE A 110 -3.00 3.93 0.50
C PHE A 110 -3.02 5.46 0.33
N HIS A 111 -4.18 6.08 0.28
CA HIS A 111 -4.31 7.51 -0.02
C HIS A 111 -3.74 8.40 1.09
N TYR A 112 -3.98 8.04 2.34
CA TYR A 112 -3.40 8.79 3.47
C TYR A 112 -1.88 8.62 3.52
N PHE A 113 -1.36 7.41 3.24
CA PHE A 113 0.07 7.22 3.17
C PHE A 113 0.72 8.02 2.03
N GLU A 114 0.14 8.01 0.82
CA GLU A 114 0.65 8.81 -0.30
C GLU A 114 0.74 10.30 0.07
N THR A 115 -0.28 10.84 0.72
CA THR A 115 -0.32 12.24 1.14
C THR A 115 0.76 12.54 2.17
N VAL A 116 0.88 11.73 3.21
CA VAL A 116 1.87 11.99 4.28
C VAL A 116 3.30 11.66 3.85
N LYS A 117 3.51 10.70 2.96
CA LYS A 117 4.82 10.41 2.34
C LYS A 117 5.35 11.64 1.60
N GLN A 118 4.47 12.34 0.88
CA GLN A 118 4.85 13.59 0.21
C GLN A 118 5.30 14.65 1.20
N SER A 119 4.56 14.85 2.30
CA SER A 119 4.94 15.77 3.38
C SER A 119 6.29 15.38 4.01
N LEU A 120 6.48 14.11 4.37
CA LEU A 120 7.76 13.62 4.91
C LEU A 120 8.92 13.80 3.93
N SER A 121 8.69 13.59 2.64
CA SER A 121 9.72 13.80 1.63
C SER A 121 10.19 15.25 1.58
N LEU A 122 9.25 16.20 1.65
CA LEU A 122 9.59 17.63 1.66
C LEU A 122 10.29 18.09 2.95
N GLN A 123 10.03 17.41 4.08
CA GLN A 123 10.68 17.71 5.35
C GLN A 123 12.10 17.10 5.46
N TRP A 124 12.28 15.91 4.90
CA TRP A 124 13.50 15.13 5.07
C TRP A 124 14.55 15.36 4.00
N LEU A 125 14.17 15.94 2.87
CA LEU A 125 15.04 16.19 1.74
C LEU A 125 15.35 17.67 1.62
N SER A 126 16.60 17.99 1.32
CA SER A 126 16.95 19.38 0.94
C SER A 126 16.31 19.75 -0.41
N THR A 127 16.10 21.01 -0.65
CA THR A 127 15.51 21.52 -1.91
C THR A 127 16.31 21.07 -3.13
N GLN A 128 17.63 20.93 -2.99
CA GLN A 128 18.52 20.49 -4.06
C GLN A 128 18.41 19.02 -4.37
N GLU A 129 18.19 18.17 -3.34
CA GLU A 129 18.12 16.71 -3.48
C GLU A 129 16.71 16.20 -3.80
N ALA A 130 15.67 16.95 -3.41
CA ALA A 130 14.29 16.50 -3.51
C ALA A 130 13.89 16.05 -4.94
N PRO A 131 14.19 16.77 -6.03
CA PRO A 131 13.81 16.36 -7.38
C PRO A 131 14.41 14.99 -7.77
N GLU A 132 15.69 14.76 -7.45
CA GLU A 132 16.39 13.52 -7.75
C GLU A 132 15.81 12.35 -6.94
N ILE A 133 15.62 12.52 -5.64
CA ILE A 133 15.11 11.47 -4.76
C ILE A 133 13.65 11.14 -5.09
N LEU A 134 12.80 12.14 -5.34
CA LEU A 134 11.42 11.91 -5.75
C LEU A 134 11.35 11.14 -7.08
N GLY A 135 12.20 11.48 -8.05
CA GLY A 135 12.32 10.72 -9.29
C GLY A 135 12.73 9.26 -9.06
N LYS A 136 13.70 9.03 -8.15
CA LYS A 136 14.10 7.67 -7.75
C LYS A 136 12.98 6.89 -7.05
N LEU A 137 12.17 7.54 -6.21
CA LEU A 137 11.02 6.91 -5.56
C LEU A 137 9.96 6.47 -6.59
N ILE A 138 9.68 7.29 -7.61
CA ILE A 138 8.76 6.93 -8.70
C ILE A 138 9.31 5.74 -9.50
N ALA A 139 10.59 5.78 -9.89
CA ALA A 139 11.24 4.68 -10.60
C ALA A 139 11.22 3.38 -9.78
N LEU A 140 11.50 3.48 -8.47
CA LEU A 140 11.48 2.36 -7.54
C LEU A 140 10.07 1.76 -7.42
N ALA A 141 9.04 2.59 -7.32
CA ALA A 141 7.65 2.15 -7.28
C ALA A 141 7.28 1.39 -8.56
N SER A 142 7.61 1.94 -9.74
CA SER A 142 7.34 1.30 -11.03
C SER A 142 8.06 -0.05 -11.15
N PHE A 143 9.32 -0.11 -10.74
CA PHE A 143 10.11 -1.35 -10.76
C PHE A 143 9.57 -2.39 -9.77
N THR A 144 9.17 -1.97 -8.58
CA THR A 144 8.53 -2.84 -7.59
C THR A 144 7.22 -3.40 -8.13
N SER A 145 6.38 -2.59 -8.78
CA SER A 145 5.14 -3.06 -9.41
C SER A 145 5.43 -4.12 -10.49
N LEU A 146 6.39 -3.88 -11.37
CA LEU A 146 6.77 -4.82 -12.42
C LEU A 146 7.21 -6.17 -11.85
N ILE A 147 8.09 -6.14 -10.83
CA ILE A 147 8.54 -7.35 -10.13
C ILE A 147 7.35 -8.06 -9.47
N THR A 148 6.48 -7.32 -8.80
CA THR A 148 5.30 -7.88 -8.14
C THR A 148 4.39 -8.60 -9.15
N TYR A 149 4.10 -7.97 -10.30
CA TYR A 149 3.27 -8.58 -11.35
C TYR A 149 3.91 -9.84 -11.91
N PHE A 150 5.22 -9.82 -12.14
CA PHE A 150 5.96 -10.99 -12.61
C PHE A 150 5.86 -12.15 -11.61
N PHE A 151 6.11 -11.91 -10.31
CA PHE A 151 6.03 -12.95 -9.30
C PHE A 151 4.60 -13.48 -9.10
N ILE A 152 3.57 -12.63 -9.18
CA ILE A 152 2.18 -13.07 -9.12
C ILE A 152 1.85 -13.96 -10.31
N TRP A 153 2.24 -13.55 -11.53
CA TRP A 153 2.06 -14.36 -12.72
C TRP A 153 2.73 -15.73 -12.58
N VAL A 154 3.99 -15.78 -12.17
CA VAL A 154 4.73 -17.03 -11.94
C VAL A 154 4.04 -17.90 -10.89
N SER A 155 3.62 -17.29 -9.76
CA SER A 155 3.00 -18.02 -8.65
C SER A 155 1.64 -18.66 -9.04
N GLN A 156 0.86 -17.98 -9.86
CA GLN A 156 -0.42 -18.51 -10.35
C GLN A 156 -0.22 -19.52 -11.47
N TYR A 157 0.65 -19.22 -12.45
CA TYR A 157 0.82 -20.06 -13.64
C TYR A 157 1.55 -21.37 -13.35
N TYR A 158 2.65 -21.35 -12.57
CA TYR A 158 3.48 -22.52 -12.31
C TYR A 158 3.14 -23.25 -11.01
N PHE A 159 2.66 -22.54 -10.00
CA PHE A 159 2.45 -23.08 -8.66
C PHE A 159 0.97 -23.12 -8.24
N SER A 160 0.07 -22.60 -9.04
CA SER A 160 -1.38 -22.56 -8.78
C SER A 160 -1.73 -22.00 -7.39
N PHE A 161 -0.99 -20.99 -6.92
CA PHE A 161 -1.27 -20.34 -5.64
C PHE A 161 -2.63 -19.67 -5.67
N SER A 162 -3.38 -19.84 -4.58
CA SER A 162 -4.70 -19.23 -4.43
C SER A 162 -4.60 -17.72 -4.25
N PHE A 163 -5.65 -16.99 -4.58
CA PHE A 163 -5.75 -15.54 -4.35
C PHE A 163 -5.48 -15.19 -2.88
N GLU A 164 -6.07 -15.94 -1.97
CA GLU A 164 -5.95 -15.76 -0.52
C GLU A 164 -4.49 -15.81 -0.08
N SER A 165 -3.75 -16.82 -0.55
CA SER A 165 -2.33 -16.97 -0.23
C SER A 165 -1.49 -15.79 -0.69
N ILE A 166 -1.75 -15.29 -1.90
CA ILE A 166 -1.00 -14.16 -2.46
C ILE A 166 -1.32 -12.87 -1.71
N TYR A 167 -2.60 -12.61 -1.40
CA TYR A 167 -3.01 -11.46 -0.59
C TYR A 167 -2.38 -11.50 0.81
N VAL A 168 -2.40 -12.66 1.48
CA VAL A 168 -1.80 -12.85 2.82
C VAL A 168 -0.31 -12.57 2.78
N VAL A 169 0.42 -13.18 1.86
CA VAL A 169 1.88 -13.01 1.75
C VAL A 169 2.24 -11.55 1.49
N SER A 170 1.56 -10.90 0.56
CA SER A 170 1.83 -9.50 0.22
C SER A 170 1.52 -8.54 1.37
N GLY A 171 0.34 -8.68 2.00
CA GLY A 171 -0.02 -7.86 3.16
C GLY A 171 0.92 -8.08 4.33
N PHE A 172 1.34 -9.33 4.57
CA PHE A 172 2.29 -9.67 5.64
C PHE A 172 3.69 -9.08 5.40
N ILE A 173 4.20 -9.13 4.16
CA ILE A 173 5.47 -8.47 3.80
C ILE A 173 5.38 -6.96 4.04
N CYS A 174 4.25 -6.34 3.68
CA CYS A 174 4.02 -4.92 3.97
C CYS A 174 4.10 -4.66 5.48
N LEU A 175 3.37 -5.43 6.31
CA LEU A 175 3.35 -5.26 7.77
C LEU A 175 4.72 -5.47 8.42
N ILE A 176 5.50 -6.47 7.98
CA ILE A 176 6.88 -6.67 8.45
C ILE A 176 7.74 -5.45 8.10
N SER A 177 7.69 -4.98 6.87
CA SER A 177 8.45 -3.81 6.44
C SER A 177 8.12 -2.58 7.28
N VAL A 178 6.84 -2.40 7.62
CA VAL A 178 6.36 -1.32 8.47
C VAL A 178 6.86 -1.47 9.91
N SER A 179 6.91 -2.67 10.46
CA SER A 179 7.46 -2.91 11.80
C SER A 179 8.92 -2.50 11.90
N TYR A 180 9.72 -2.75 10.85
CA TYR A 180 11.11 -2.27 10.77
C TYR A 180 11.19 -0.74 10.73
N THR A 181 10.30 -0.06 10.02
CA THR A 181 10.29 1.41 9.96
C THR A 181 9.93 2.03 11.32
N HIS A 182 8.99 1.43 12.06
CA HIS A 182 8.61 1.92 13.39
C HIS A 182 9.76 1.88 14.41
N LEU A 183 10.59 0.83 14.36
CA LEU A 183 11.74 0.68 15.26
C LEU A 183 12.89 1.66 14.95
N THR A 184 12.86 2.30 13.79
CA THR A 184 13.96 3.14 13.28
C THR A 184 13.59 4.61 13.11
N LEU A 185 12.32 4.96 13.30
CA LEU A 185 11.86 6.36 13.31
C LEU A 185 12.37 7.08 14.56
N PRO A 186 12.97 8.26 14.42
CA PRO A 186 13.40 9.08 15.55
C PRO A 186 12.23 9.65 16.36
#